data_7ba58cc9e8507bfec978e6dd629a5533
#
_entry.id   7ba58cc9e8507bfec978e6dd629a5533
#
_cell.length_a   1.000
_cell.length_b   1.000
_cell.length_c   1.000
_cell.angle_alpha   90.00
_cell.angle_beta   90.00
_cell.angle_gamma   90.00
#
_symmetry.space_group_name_H-M   'P 1'
#
loop_
_entity.id
_entity.type
_entity.pdbx_description
1 polymer ?
#
loop_
_entity_poly.entity_id
_entity_poly.type
_entity_poly.pdbx_seq_one_letter_code
_entity_poly.pdbx_strand_id
1 'polypeptide(L)'
;MKKILLAFMFVLLMAIPVEALQLLMFSTDRCGFCRDFHKEVTPTYKTSEYAKHLPLTIIDIDNPPPRWVTDAFDDFRLSPIRETPTFVIWGDKELARLIGYVGKDKFYESIGAFIEENSGKFIEPPKRGPMDEFGSSKVPPEGVINSRDLFQHMYKTPQEALKASDWFGCHGNIHYHKDENVWMPCSME
;
A
#
# COMPACT_ATOMS: atom_id res chain seq x y z
N MET A 1 43.13 23.42 9.71
CA MET A 1 42.72 22.62 8.55
C MET A 1 42.24 21.24 8.95
N LYS A 2 42.95 20.43 9.78
CA LYS A 2 42.51 19.08 10.21
C LYS A 2 41.13 19.04 10.92
N LYS A 3 40.81 20.07 11.73
CA LYS A 3 39.52 20.13 12.47
C LYS A 3 38.33 20.40 11.57
N ILE A 4 38.49 21.12 10.45
CA ILE A 4 37.43 21.41 9.46
C ILE A 4 37.16 20.17 8.62
N LEU A 5 38.20 19.37 8.29
CA LEU A 5 38.04 18.13 7.55
C LEU A 5 37.27 17.08 8.35
N LEU A 6 37.49 16.99 9.67
CA LEU A 6 36.74 16.06 10.55
C LEU A 6 35.27 16.45 10.69
N ALA A 7 34.96 17.75 10.76
CA ALA A 7 33.58 18.24 10.82
C ALA A 7 32.83 17.96 9.51
N PHE A 8 33.51 18.11 8.36
CA PHE A 8 32.91 17.82 7.05
C PHE A 8 32.65 16.29 6.84
N MET A 9 33.57 15.45 7.37
CA MET A 9 33.40 13.99 7.32
C MET A 9 32.24 13.51 8.22
N PHE A 10 31.99 14.20 9.35
CA PHE A 10 30.87 13.86 10.25
C PHE A 10 29.50 14.26 9.69
N VAL A 11 29.44 15.35 8.93
CA VAL A 11 28.16 15.77 8.24
C VAL A 11 27.79 14.84 7.10
N LEU A 12 28.77 14.22 6.42
CA LEU A 12 28.52 13.28 5.33
C LEU A 12 27.94 11.92 5.82
N LEU A 13 28.15 11.59 7.09
CA LEU A 13 27.70 10.33 7.70
C LEU A 13 26.24 10.34 8.17
N MET A 14 25.58 11.50 8.12
CA MET A 14 24.19 11.67 8.60
C MET A 14 23.15 11.69 7.48
N ALA A 15 23.51 11.35 6.23
CA ALA A 15 22.53 11.13 5.18
C ALA A 15 21.82 9.78 5.41
N ILE A 16 20.84 9.78 6.32
CA ILE A 16 19.91 8.66 6.45
C ILE A 16 19.13 8.62 5.13
N PRO A 17 19.16 7.52 4.37
CA PRO A 17 18.31 7.40 3.19
C PRO A 17 16.85 7.50 3.66
N VAL A 18 16.16 8.55 3.25
CA VAL A 18 14.72 8.59 3.33
C VAL A 18 14.24 7.58 2.29
N GLU A 19 13.80 6.42 2.71
CA GLU A 19 13.21 5.44 1.80
C GLU A 19 11.95 6.04 1.19
N ALA A 20 12.05 6.36 -0.09
CA ALA A 20 10.93 6.87 -0.85
C ALA A 20 9.91 5.74 -1.03
N LEU A 21 8.65 6.01 -0.66
CA LEU A 21 7.58 5.08 -0.92
C LEU A 21 7.42 4.83 -2.42
N GLN A 22 6.98 3.63 -2.77
CA GLN A 22 6.72 3.21 -4.15
C GLN A 22 5.36 2.54 -4.24
N LEU A 23 4.74 2.65 -5.40
CA LEU A 23 3.61 1.82 -5.78
C LEU A 23 4.13 0.67 -6.66
N LEU A 24 4.08 -0.54 -6.15
CA LEU A 24 4.40 -1.74 -6.91
C LEU A 24 3.11 -2.27 -7.54
N MET A 25 3.13 -2.58 -8.82
CA MET A 25 2.06 -3.29 -9.50
C MET A 25 2.57 -4.66 -9.95
N PHE A 26 1.98 -5.71 -9.41
CA PHE A 26 2.21 -7.08 -9.89
C PHE A 26 1.23 -7.38 -11.02
N SER A 27 1.76 -7.68 -12.20
CA SER A 27 1.04 -7.78 -13.45
C SER A 27 1.43 -9.01 -14.24
N THR A 28 0.54 -9.48 -15.13
CA THR A 28 0.83 -10.51 -16.13
C THR A 28 0.11 -10.15 -17.43
N ASP A 29 0.69 -10.51 -18.58
CA ASP A 29 0.09 -10.27 -19.89
C ASP A 29 -1.24 -11.01 -20.09
N ARG A 30 -1.48 -12.08 -19.34
CA ARG A 30 -2.71 -12.87 -19.37
C ARG A 30 -3.89 -12.22 -18.64
N CYS A 31 -3.64 -11.22 -17.83
CA CYS A 31 -4.64 -10.55 -17.00
C CYS A 31 -5.35 -9.44 -17.79
N GLY A 32 -6.66 -9.55 -17.96
CA GLY A 32 -7.51 -8.55 -18.63
C GLY A 32 -7.47 -7.20 -17.92
N PHE A 33 -7.68 -7.21 -16.62
CA PHE A 33 -7.66 -5.99 -15.78
C PHE A 33 -6.28 -5.31 -15.75
N CYS A 34 -5.20 -6.08 -15.87
CA CYS A 34 -3.85 -5.51 -16.01
C CYS A 34 -3.73 -4.72 -17.32
N ARG A 35 -4.24 -5.27 -18.43
CA ARG A 35 -4.24 -4.57 -19.73
C ARG A 35 -5.07 -3.30 -19.69
N ASP A 36 -6.22 -3.31 -19.02
CA ASP A 36 -7.05 -2.13 -18.85
C ASP A 36 -6.31 -1.05 -18.05
N PHE A 37 -5.65 -1.41 -16.94
CA PHE A 37 -4.80 -0.49 -16.19
C PHE A 37 -3.67 0.09 -17.06
N HIS A 38 -2.98 -0.76 -17.82
CA HIS A 38 -1.91 -0.31 -18.73
C HIS A 38 -2.41 0.68 -19.77
N LYS A 39 -3.62 0.52 -20.25
CA LYS A 39 -4.25 1.42 -21.23
C LYS A 39 -4.71 2.74 -20.61
N GLU A 40 -5.33 2.68 -19.44
CA GLU A 40 -6.05 3.81 -18.86
C GLU A 40 -5.20 4.67 -17.93
N VAL A 41 -4.28 4.05 -17.18
CA VAL A 41 -3.52 4.71 -16.10
C VAL A 41 -2.05 4.89 -16.46
N THR A 42 -1.37 3.83 -16.90
CA THR A 42 0.08 3.86 -17.11
C THR A 42 0.57 5.05 -17.97
N PRO A 43 -0.10 5.45 -19.07
CA PRO A 43 0.40 6.51 -19.92
C PRO A 43 0.49 7.88 -19.24
N THR A 44 -0.37 8.12 -18.24
CA THR A 44 -0.49 9.42 -17.56
C THR A 44 -0.04 9.39 -16.11
N TYR A 45 0.18 8.22 -15.53
CA TYR A 45 0.52 8.07 -14.11
C TYR A 45 1.77 8.86 -13.73
N LYS A 46 2.83 8.76 -14.52
CA LYS A 46 4.14 9.40 -14.23
C LYS A 46 4.04 10.93 -14.08
N THR A 47 3.07 11.55 -14.74
CA THR A 47 2.85 13.00 -14.68
C THR A 47 1.76 13.41 -13.69
N SER A 48 1.14 12.44 -13.02
CA SER A 48 0.11 12.68 -12.01
C SER A 48 0.71 13.21 -10.70
N GLU A 49 -0.12 13.86 -9.89
CA GLU A 49 0.24 14.26 -8.53
C GLU A 49 0.62 13.07 -7.66
N TYR A 50 -0.05 11.94 -7.86
CA TYR A 50 0.16 10.70 -7.11
C TYR A 50 1.57 10.14 -7.32
N ALA A 51 2.11 10.22 -8.53
CA ALA A 51 3.46 9.72 -8.85
C ALA A 51 4.59 10.47 -8.12
N LYS A 52 4.32 11.68 -7.61
CA LYS A 52 5.28 12.43 -6.79
C LYS A 52 5.50 11.78 -5.43
N HIS A 53 4.45 11.14 -4.90
CA HIS A 53 4.45 10.48 -3.60
C HIS A 53 4.70 8.99 -3.71
N LEU A 54 4.17 8.37 -4.77
CA LEU A 54 4.18 6.94 -5.01
C LEU A 54 4.60 6.65 -6.47
N PRO A 55 5.88 6.76 -6.83
CA PRO A 55 6.34 6.36 -8.16
C PRO A 55 5.99 4.90 -8.43
N LEU A 56 5.40 4.64 -9.62
CA LEU A 56 4.93 3.32 -10.03
C LEU A 56 6.09 2.47 -10.56
N THR A 57 6.21 1.27 -10.01
CA THR A 57 7.07 0.19 -10.51
C THR A 57 6.20 -1.01 -10.87
N ILE A 58 6.29 -1.47 -12.12
CA ILE A 58 5.53 -2.63 -12.60
C ILE A 58 6.44 -3.85 -12.56
N ILE A 59 5.96 -4.92 -11.93
CA ILE A 59 6.63 -6.20 -11.77
C ILE A 59 5.82 -7.23 -12.54
N ASP A 60 6.40 -7.73 -13.62
CA ASP A 60 5.82 -8.81 -14.40
C ASP A 60 6.09 -10.15 -13.70
N ILE A 61 5.00 -10.82 -13.27
CA ILE A 61 5.11 -12.10 -12.57
C ILE A 61 5.35 -13.30 -13.49
N ASP A 62 5.25 -13.13 -14.80
CA ASP A 62 5.59 -14.17 -15.78
C ASP A 62 7.12 -14.28 -15.97
N ASN A 63 7.88 -13.29 -15.49
CA ASN A 63 9.34 -13.26 -15.50
C ASN A 63 9.90 -13.36 -14.06
N PRO A 64 11.13 -13.85 -13.88
CA PRO A 64 11.78 -13.83 -12.58
C PRO A 64 11.80 -12.39 -12.00
N PRO A 65 11.27 -12.16 -10.79
CA PRO A 65 11.27 -10.83 -10.22
C PRO A 65 12.69 -10.36 -9.88
N PRO A 66 12.90 -9.04 -9.75
CA PRO A 66 14.16 -8.51 -9.23
C PRO A 66 14.53 -9.15 -7.89
N ARG A 67 15.82 -9.34 -7.64
CA ARG A 67 16.31 -10.02 -6.43
C ARG A 67 15.74 -9.42 -5.13
N TRP A 68 15.67 -8.10 -5.04
CA TRP A 68 15.12 -7.43 -3.85
C TRP A 68 13.65 -7.80 -3.57
N VAL A 69 12.86 -8.10 -4.62
CA VAL A 69 11.47 -8.58 -4.49
C VAL A 69 11.46 -10.00 -3.93
N THR A 70 12.33 -10.88 -4.44
CA THR A 70 12.50 -12.25 -3.91
C THR A 70 12.91 -12.19 -2.44
N ASP A 71 13.94 -11.39 -2.11
CA ASP A 71 14.41 -11.20 -0.74
C ASP A 71 13.26 -10.66 0.17
N ALA A 72 12.38 -9.79 -0.37
CA ALA A 72 11.25 -9.27 0.39
C ALA A 72 10.17 -10.34 0.69
N PHE A 73 9.96 -11.30 -0.21
CA PHE A 73 9.11 -12.45 0.04
C PHE A 73 9.73 -13.39 1.09
N ASP A 74 11.01 -13.70 0.94
CA ASP A 74 11.74 -14.62 1.83
C ASP A 74 11.84 -14.07 3.27
N ASP A 75 11.97 -12.76 3.40
CA ASP A 75 12.02 -12.04 4.68
C ASP A 75 10.62 -11.71 5.26
N PHE A 76 9.55 -12.14 4.62
CA PHE A 76 8.16 -11.82 5.00
C PHE A 76 7.85 -10.32 5.06
N ARG A 77 8.59 -9.48 4.33
CA ARG A 77 8.31 -8.05 4.19
C ARG A 77 7.28 -7.77 3.10
N LEU A 78 7.06 -8.71 2.21
CA LEU A 78 6.06 -8.68 1.15
C LEU A 78 5.22 -9.97 1.22
N SER A 79 3.91 -9.82 1.31
CA SER A 79 2.98 -10.95 1.32
C SER A 79 2.86 -11.59 -0.06
N PRO A 80 2.62 -12.91 -0.17
CA PRO A 80 2.48 -13.60 -1.44
C PRO A 80 1.46 -12.92 -2.37
N ILE A 81 1.75 -12.87 -3.67
CA ILE A 81 0.85 -12.35 -4.70
C ILE A 81 0.02 -13.53 -5.23
N ARG A 82 -1.27 -13.49 -4.99
CA ARG A 82 -2.21 -14.55 -5.41
C ARG A 82 -3.05 -14.15 -6.61
N GLU A 83 -3.26 -12.86 -6.81
CA GLU A 83 -4.12 -12.30 -7.86
C GLU A 83 -3.42 -11.15 -8.60
N THR A 84 -3.86 -10.88 -9.82
CA THR A 84 -3.38 -9.76 -10.63
C THR A 84 -4.52 -8.96 -11.23
N PRO A 85 -4.41 -7.63 -11.33
CA PRO A 85 -3.32 -6.83 -10.77
C PRO A 85 -3.40 -6.76 -9.26
N THR A 86 -2.25 -6.80 -8.58
CA THR A 86 -2.13 -6.42 -7.17
C THR A 86 -1.22 -5.20 -7.08
N PHE A 87 -1.68 -4.18 -6.40
CA PHE A 87 -0.92 -2.96 -6.14
C PHE A 87 -0.48 -2.96 -4.68
N VAL A 88 0.81 -2.75 -4.44
CA VAL A 88 1.38 -2.72 -3.09
C VAL A 88 2.03 -1.37 -2.87
N ILE A 89 1.67 -0.69 -1.81
CA ILE A 89 2.37 0.49 -1.33
C ILE A 89 3.55 -0.01 -0.52
N TRP A 90 4.72 0.26 -1.05
CA TRP A 90 5.99 -0.28 -0.60
C TRP A 90 6.89 0.80 -0.02
N GLY A 91 7.39 0.54 1.19
CA GLY A 91 8.54 1.22 1.78
C GLY A 91 9.71 0.25 1.89
N ASP A 92 10.18 -0.01 3.08
CA ASP A 92 11.07 -1.13 3.43
C ASP A 92 10.30 -2.46 3.54
N LYS A 93 8.97 -2.39 3.63
CA LYS A 93 8.01 -3.48 3.67
C LYS A 93 6.69 -3.07 3.01
N GLU A 94 5.79 -4.02 2.85
CA GLU A 94 4.41 -3.76 2.46
C GLU A 94 3.69 -2.94 3.54
N LEU A 95 3.11 -1.81 3.12
CA LEU A 95 2.36 -0.90 4.00
C LEU A 95 0.86 -0.99 3.77
N ALA A 96 0.45 -1.19 2.52
CA ALA A 96 -0.94 -1.38 2.13
C ALA A 96 -1.00 -2.14 0.80
N ARG A 97 -2.17 -2.72 0.52
CA ARG A 97 -2.42 -3.50 -0.70
C ARG A 97 -3.80 -3.18 -1.25
N LEU A 98 -3.87 -3.00 -2.57
CA LEU A 98 -5.11 -2.94 -3.34
C LEU A 98 -5.12 -4.10 -4.33
N ILE A 99 -6.15 -4.95 -4.28
CA ILE A 99 -6.29 -6.11 -5.15
C ILE A 99 -7.32 -5.81 -6.24
N GLY A 100 -6.95 -6.11 -7.48
CA GLY A 100 -7.81 -5.89 -8.64
C GLY A 100 -7.72 -4.48 -9.21
N TYR A 101 -8.40 -4.29 -10.34
CA TYR A 101 -8.57 -3.01 -11.02
C TYR A 101 -9.99 -2.91 -11.58
N VAL A 102 -10.70 -1.89 -11.15
CA VAL A 102 -12.11 -1.66 -11.53
C VAL A 102 -12.33 -0.31 -12.21
N GLY A 103 -11.25 0.28 -12.72
CA GLY A 103 -11.26 1.54 -13.45
C GLY A 103 -10.43 2.63 -12.81
N LYS A 104 -10.08 3.62 -13.63
CA LYS A 104 -9.14 4.70 -13.30
C LYS A 104 -9.57 5.51 -12.07
N ASP A 105 -10.85 5.84 -11.98
CA ASP A 105 -11.35 6.72 -10.91
C ASP A 105 -11.24 6.02 -9.54
N LYS A 106 -11.63 4.75 -9.46
CA LYS A 106 -11.53 3.96 -8.23
C LYS A 106 -10.09 3.67 -7.83
N PHE A 107 -9.22 3.47 -8.79
CA PHE A 107 -7.79 3.34 -8.53
C PHE A 107 -7.22 4.62 -7.89
N TYR A 108 -7.49 5.80 -8.46
CA TYR A 108 -6.98 7.04 -7.89
C TYR A 108 -7.64 7.41 -6.56
N GLU A 109 -8.91 7.06 -6.37
CA GLU A 109 -9.59 7.20 -5.08
C GLU A 109 -8.85 6.41 -3.98
N SER A 110 -8.47 5.15 -4.25
CA SER A 110 -7.73 4.30 -3.30
C SER A 110 -6.34 4.84 -2.99
N ILE A 111 -5.60 5.25 -4.03
CA ILE A 111 -4.24 5.79 -3.86
C ILE A 111 -4.29 7.13 -3.12
N GLY A 112 -5.27 7.98 -3.43
CA GLY A 112 -5.50 9.24 -2.73
C GLY A 112 -5.82 9.03 -1.25
N ALA A 113 -6.69 8.07 -0.93
CA ALA A 113 -7.03 7.72 0.44
C ALA A 113 -5.80 7.29 1.25
N PHE A 114 -4.95 6.44 0.66
CA PHE A 114 -3.71 6.02 1.31
C PHE A 114 -2.77 7.20 1.57
N ILE A 115 -2.55 8.05 0.58
CA ILE A 115 -1.67 9.23 0.73
C ILE A 115 -2.21 10.16 1.82
N GLU A 116 -3.52 10.43 1.83
CA GLU A 116 -4.17 11.29 2.81
C GLU A 116 -4.01 10.74 4.24
N GLU A 117 -4.31 9.46 4.45
CA GLU A 117 -4.22 8.83 5.77
C GLU A 117 -2.79 8.77 6.30
N ASN A 118 -1.81 8.68 5.41
CA ASN A 118 -0.41 8.58 5.78
C ASN A 118 0.36 9.90 5.62
N SER A 119 -0.26 10.98 5.14
CA SER A 119 0.41 12.27 4.91
C SER A 119 1.09 12.85 6.16
N GLY A 120 0.61 12.52 7.36
CA GLY A 120 1.25 12.86 8.63
C GLY A 120 2.42 11.94 9.06
N LYS A 121 2.51 10.76 8.47
CA LYS A 121 3.53 9.74 8.82
C LYS A 121 4.80 9.84 7.96
N PHE A 122 4.74 10.56 6.84
CA PHE A 122 5.89 10.77 5.95
C PHE A 122 6.97 11.70 6.54
N ILE A 123 6.72 12.34 7.68
CA ILE A 123 7.60 13.34 8.30
C ILE A 123 8.36 12.78 9.52
N GLU A 124 7.91 11.68 10.13
CA GLU A 124 8.64 11.05 11.24
C GLU A 124 8.72 9.52 11.04
N PRO A 125 9.91 8.91 11.24
CA PRO A 125 9.99 7.46 11.37
C PRO A 125 9.14 7.04 12.58
N PRO A 126 8.39 5.93 12.51
CA PRO A 126 7.54 5.50 13.60
C PRO A 126 8.41 5.28 14.85
N LYS A 127 8.21 6.12 15.88
CA LYS A 127 8.71 5.81 17.22
C LYS A 127 8.03 4.50 17.59
N ARG A 128 8.82 3.44 17.73
CA ARG A 128 8.36 2.19 18.35
C ARG A 128 7.85 2.54 19.75
N GLY A 129 6.54 2.68 19.86
CA GLY A 129 5.88 2.63 21.16
C GLY A 129 6.09 1.25 21.78
N PRO A 130 6.08 1.13 23.12
CA PRO A 130 6.11 -0.18 23.75
C PRO A 130 4.97 -1.01 23.19
N MET A 131 5.23 -2.28 22.88
CA MET A 131 4.22 -3.27 22.54
C MET A 131 3.27 -3.37 23.74
N ASP A 132 2.12 -2.72 23.61
CA ASP A 132 1.06 -2.93 24.56
C ASP A 132 0.45 -4.30 24.27
N GLU A 133 0.62 -5.18 25.23
CA GLU A 133 -0.09 -6.44 25.32
C GLU A 133 -1.57 -6.24 25.00
N PHE A 134 -2.06 -6.87 23.92
CA PHE A 134 -3.47 -7.11 23.66
C PHE A 134 -4.43 -5.93 23.98
N GLY A 135 -4.24 -4.79 23.34
CA GLY A 135 -5.21 -3.71 23.35
C GLY A 135 -6.32 -3.96 22.32
N SER A 136 -7.19 -4.90 22.60
CA SER A 136 -8.42 -5.09 21.84
C SER A 136 -9.28 -3.82 21.97
N SER A 137 -9.24 -2.94 20.99
CA SER A 137 -10.28 -1.94 20.83
C SER A 137 -11.58 -2.66 20.48
N LYS A 138 -12.48 -2.77 21.46
CA LYS A 138 -13.73 -3.54 21.35
C LYS A 138 -14.82 -2.82 20.54
N VAL A 139 -14.49 -1.73 19.85
CA VAL A 139 -15.49 -0.94 19.12
C VAL A 139 -15.10 -0.87 17.66
N PRO A 140 -15.92 -1.39 16.73
CA PRO A 140 -15.72 -1.22 15.30
C PRO A 140 -15.65 0.28 14.94
N PRO A 141 -14.84 0.68 13.94
CA PRO A 141 -14.81 2.06 13.47
C PRO A 141 -16.21 2.50 13.01
N GLU A 142 -16.53 3.78 13.23
CA GLU A 142 -17.76 4.37 12.72
C GLU A 142 -17.88 4.16 11.21
N GLY A 143 -19.06 3.73 10.74
CA GLY A 143 -19.31 3.41 9.33
C GLY A 143 -19.58 1.93 9.04
N VAL A 144 -19.36 1.05 10.01
CA VAL A 144 -19.69 -0.39 9.90
C VAL A 144 -21.21 -0.57 9.88
N ILE A 145 -21.73 -1.12 8.79
CA ILE A 145 -23.17 -1.30 8.62
C ILE A 145 -23.73 -2.41 9.50
N ASN A 146 -22.90 -3.41 9.89
CA ASN A 146 -23.30 -4.45 10.83
C ASN A 146 -22.09 -5.17 11.44
N SER A 147 -22.08 -5.30 12.77
CA SER A 147 -20.95 -5.87 13.53
C SER A 147 -21.04 -7.39 13.77
N ARG A 148 -22.05 -8.07 13.25
CA ARG A 148 -22.30 -9.50 13.56
C ARG A 148 -21.93 -10.50 12.48
N ASP A 149 -21.78 -10.03 11.23
CA ASP A 149 -21.42 -10.91 10.11
C ASP A 149 -20.11 -10.45 9.48
N LEU A 150 -19.10 -11.28 9.51
CA LEU A 150 -17.81 -11.07 8.81
C LEU A 150 -17.98 -10.79 7.31
N PHE A 151 -19.12 -11.15 6.73
CA PHE A 151 -19.49 -10.90 5.34
C PHE A 151 -20.15 -9.55 5.08
N GLN A 152 -20.33 -8.69 6.09
CA GLN A 152 -21.06 -7.42 5.97
C GLN A 152 -20.23 -6.17 6.32
N HIS A 153 -18.91 -6.27 6.33
CA HIS A 153 -18.05 -5.11 6.52
C HIS A 153 -17.85 -4.37 5.19
N MET A 154 -18.91 -3.71 4.76
CA MET A 154 -18.97 -2.95 3.51
C MET A 154 -18.88 -1.45 3.81
N TYR A 155 -17.92 -0.80 3.18
CA TYR A 155 -17.65 0.62 3.38
C TYR A 155 -17.90 1.40 2.08
N LYS A 156 -18.36 2.63 2.21
CA LYS A 156 -18.61 3.47 1.04
C LYS A 156 -17.33 4.08 0.47
N THR A 157 -16.31 4.22 1.31
CA THR A 157 -15.04 4.85 0.94
C THR A 157 -13.85 3.92 1.21
N PRO A 158 -12.78 4.03 0.44
CA PRO A 158 -11.56 3.25 0.69
C PRO A 158 -10.88 3.63 2.01
N GLN A 159 -11.02 4.88 2.49
CA GLN A 159 -10.49 5.31 3.79
C GLN A 159 -11.09 4.54 4.94
N GLU A 160 -12.42 4.34 4.93
CA GLU A 160 -13.12 3.55 5.94
C GLU A 160 -12.68 2.09 5.91
N ALA A 161 -12.55 1.52 4.70
CA ALA A 161 -12.08 0.15 4.53
C ALA A 161 -10.63 -0.03 4.98
N LEU A 162 -9.74 0.94 4.72
CA LEU A 162 -8.36 0.94 5.19
C LEU A 162 -8.27 0.92 6.72
N LYS A 163 -9.03 1.79 7.41
CA LYS A 163 -9.10 1.79 8.88
C LYS A 163 -9.62 0.47 9.43
N ALA A 164 -10.64 -0.07 8.77
CA ALA A 164 -11.19 -1.36 9.16
C ALA A 164 -10.20 -2.51 8.93
N SER A 165 -9.36 -2.45 7.90
CA SER A 165 -8.36 -3.49 7.64
C SER A 165 -7.36 -3.66 8.79
N ASP A 166 -6.98 -2.57 9.46
CA ASP A 166 -6.13 -2.62 10.65
C ASP A 166 -6.85 -3.29 11.82
N TRP A 167 -8.14 -3.00 12.00
CA TRP A 167 -8.96 -3.61 13.06
C TRP A 167 -9.16 -5.13 12.85
N PHE A 168 -9.28 -5.56 11.57
CA PHE A 168 -9.37 -6.99 11.21
C PHE A 168 -8.02 -7.71 11.15
N GLY A 169 -6.91 -6.98 11.33
CA GLY A 169 -5.57 -7.56 11.30
C GLY A 169 -5.03 -7.85 9.90
N CYS A 170 -5.68 -7.34 8.85
CA CYS A 170 -5.23 -7.47 7.46
C CYS A 170 -4.48 -6.23 6.93
N HIS A 171 -4.13 -5.30 7.80
CA HIS A 171 -3.15 -4.23 7.62
C HIS A 171 -3.10 -3.59 6.23
N GLY A 172 -4.08 -2.74 5.93
CA GLY A 172 -4.13 -1.97 4.68
C GLY A 172 -4.56 -2.75 3.44
N ASN A 173 -4.96 -4.02 3.57
CA ASN A 173 -5.54 -4.79 2.47
C ASN A 173 -6.98 -4.39 2.27
N ILE A 174 -7.32 -3.89 1.09
CA ILE A 174 -8.69 -3.56 0.70
C ILE A 174 -8.97 -4.03 -0.72
N HIS A 175 -10.25 -4.26 -1.02
CA HIS A 175 -10.71 -4.53 -2.37
C HIS A 175 -12.10 -3.92 -2.61
N TYR A 176 -12.47 -3.74 -3.86
CA TYR A 176 -13.72 -3.11 -4.26
C TYR A 176 -14.66 -4.11 -4.88
N HIS A 177 -15.89 -4.21 -4.33
CA HIS A 177 -16.98 -4.97 -4.89
C HIS A 177 -17.81 -4.09 -5.83
N LYS A 178 -17.65 -4.35 -7.14
CA LYS A 178 -18.26 -3.54 -8.18
C LYS A 178 -19.80 -3.63 -8.17
N ASP A 179 -20.35 -4.80 -7.91
CA ASP A 179 -21.79 -5.04 -7.99
C ASP A 179 -22.53 -4.35 -6.86
N GLU A 180 -21.94 -4.27 -5.67
CA GLU A 180 -22.50 -3.61 -4.50
C GLU A 180 -22.05 -2.15 -4.36
N ASN A 181 -21.06 -1.72 -5.17
CA ASN A 181 -20.44 -0.38 -5.09
C ASN A 181 -19.87 -0.06 -3.70
N VAL A 182 -19.13 -1.03 -3.13
CA VAL A 182 -18.56 -0.91 -1.77
C VAL A 182 -17.11 -1.35 -1.71
N TRP A 183 -16.39 -0.84 -0.72
CA TRP A 183 -15.06 -1.27 -0.34
C TRP A 183 -15.13 -2.24 0.82
N MET A 184 -14.29 -3.27 0.78
CA MET A 184 -14.17 -4.23 1.87
C MET A 184 -12.72 -4.32 2.33
N PRO A 185 -12.49 -4.43 3.66
CA PRO A 185 -11.17 -4.76 4.19
C PRO A 185 -10.86 -6.22 3.96
N CYS A 186 -9.58 -6.55 3.92
CA CYS A 186 -9.06 -7.89 3.67
C CYS A 186 -9.38 -8.43 2.27
N SER A 187 -8.68 -9.45 1.82
CA SER A 187 -9.05 -10.24 0.66
C SER A 187 -9.93 -11.38 1.12
N MET A 188 -10.96 -11.73 0.36
CA MET A 188 -11.64 -13.00 0.58
C MET A 188 -10.68 -14.12 0.15
N GLU A 189 -10.26 -14.96 1.09
CA GLU A 189 -9.62 -16.24 0.79
C GLU A 189 -10.66 -17.27 0.38
#